data_c6e578794240ac0c548eef20491fb2b2
#
_entry.id   c6e578794240ac0c548eef20491fb2b2
#
_cell.length_a   1.000
_cell.length_b   1.000
_cell.length_c   1.000
_cell.angle_alpha   90.00
_cell.angle_beta   90.00
_cell.angle_gamma   90.00
#
_symmetry.space_group_name_H-M   'P 1'
#
loop_
_entity.id
_entity.type
_entity.pdbx_description
1 polymer ?
#
loop_
_entity_poly.entity_id
_entity_poly.type
_entity_poly.pdbx_seq_one_letter_code
_entity_poly.pdbx_strand_id
1 'polypeptide(L)'
;MAVELFRSGLLEGQAIVLTAGAAAYGDAAADACAELGADVRLLGADPLDEEATVAAVGRLERVDVLVDDASARFATGGLRAAADGAWIAARAAATAALIDAEDGGKVVFIAPPPGAGEHAEATRAALENLARTTSIEWARYAIRTTTIAPGDASTPEEVGALVAFLASKAGDYYSGCRFSLGEAVPA
;
A
#
# COMPACT_ATOMS: atom_id res chain seq x y z
N MET A 1 -10.31 -17.20 3.99
CA MET A 1 -9.33 -18.32 3.79
C MET A 1 -7.87 -17.87 3.86
N ALA A 2 -7.45 -16.78 3.20
CA ALA A 2 -6.03 -16.36 3.22
C ALA A 2 -5.55 -15.92 4.64
N VAL A 3 -6.43 -15.33 5.44
CA VAL A 3 -6.11 -14.87 6.81
C VAL A 3 -5.91 -16.04 7.79
N GLU A 4 -6.48 -17.20 7.52
CA GLU A 4 -6.28 -18.42 8.34
C GLU A 4 -4.80 -18.89 8.41
N LEU A 5 -3.95 -18.40 7.50
CA LEU A 5 -2.51 -18.66 7.52
C LEU A 5 -1.77 -17.90 8.63
N PHE A 6 -2.39 -16.89 9.21
CA PHE A 6 -1.80 -16.03 10.22
C PHE A 6 -2.38 -16.31 11.60
N ARG A 7 -1.55 -16.10 12.64
CA ARG A 7 -2.05 -16.15 14.01
C ARG A 7 -2.97 -14.95 14.27
N SER A 8 -4.01 -15.14 15.06
CA SER A 8 -4.85 -14.07 15.57
C SER A 8 -4.00 -13.01 16.29
N GLY A 9 -4.34 -11.74 16.12
CA GLY A 9 -3.64 -10.61 16.74
C GLY A 9 -2.27 -10.29 16.14
N LEU A 10 -1.96 -10.79 14.92
CA LEU A 10 -0.68 -10.52 14.25
C LEU A 10 -0.37 -9.04 14.09
N LEU A 11 -1.41 -8.22 13.87
CA LEU A 11 -1.32 -6.77 13.66
C LEU A 11 -1.86 -5.96 14.85
N GLU A 12 -2.02 -6.60 16.00
CA GLU A 12 -2.48 -5.88 17.20
C GLU A 12 -1.57 -4.71 17.53
N GLY A 13 -2.19 -3.53 17.72
CA GLY A 13 -1.47 -2.28 17.99
C GLY A 13 -0.89 -1.57 16.79
N GLN A 14 -1.10 -2.07 15.56
CA GLN A 14 -0.71 -1.36 14.33
C GLN A 14 -1.82 -0.40 13.89
N ALA A 15 -1.45 0.83 13.54
CA ALA A 15 -2.33 1.81 12.90
C ALA A 15 -2.09 1.80 11.39
N ILE A 16 -3.07 1.31 10.64
CA ILE A 16 -2.97 1.15 9.18
C ILE A 16 -3.92 2.12 8.51
N VAL A 17 -3.39 2.94 7.61
CA VAL A 17 -4.17 3.89 6.83
C VAL A 17 -4.22 3.44 5.38
N LEU A 18 -5.43 3.36 4.82
CA LEU A 18 -5.64 3.07 3.41
C LEU A 18 -6.09 4.33 2.68
N THR A 19 -5.57 4.53 1.48
CA THR A 19 -6.16 5.51 0.56
C THR A 19 -7.54 5.04 0.14
N ALA A 20 -8.55 5.92 0.28
CA ALA A 20 -9.92 5.57 -0.08
C ALA A 20 -10.02 5.28 -1.58
N GLY A 21 -10.71 4.21 -1.93
CA GLY A 21 -11.06 3.83 -3.28
C GLY A 21 -12.06 2.68 -3.21
N ALA A 22 -13.14 2.74 -3.95
CA ALA A 22 -14.08 1.63 -4.09
C ALA A 22 -13.46 0.57 -5.02
N ALA A 23 -12.50 -0.19 -4.52
CA ALA A 23 -11.85 -1.26 -5.27
C ALA A 23 -11.61 -2.47 -4.41
N ALA A 24 -11.79 -3.63 -5.01
CA ALA A 24 -11.77 -4.91 -4.32
C ALA A 24 -10.48 -5.19 -3.54
N TYR A 25 -9.33 -4.68 -4.00
CA TYR A 25 -8.05 -4.89 -3.32
C TYR A 25 -7.91 -4.07 -2.04
N GLY A 26 -8.33 -2.80 -2.06
CA GLY A 26 -8.32 -1.94 -0.87
C GLY A 26 -9.24 -2.46 0.22
N ASP A 27 -10.46 -2.85 -0.14
CA ASP A 27 -11.44 -3.41 0.80
C ASP A 27 -10.92 -4.72 1.42
N ALA A 28 -10.39 -5.64 0.60
CA ALA A 28 -9.83 -6.90 1.09
C ALA A 28 -8.58 -6.68 1.97
N ALA A 29 -7.77 -5.67 1.68
CA ALA A 29 -6.63 -5.30 2.53
C ALA A 29 -7.09 -4.74 3.88
N ALA A 30 -8.12 -3.89 3.88
CA ALA A 30 -8.71 -3.36 5.10
C ALA A 30 -9.27 -4.48 5.98
N ASP A 31 -10.08 -5.37 5.40
CA ASP A 31 -10.69 -6.50 6.11
C ASP A 31 -9.64 -7.44 6.68
N ALA A 32 -8.65 -7.85 5.87
CA ALA A 32 -7.57 -8.74 6.31
C ALA A 32 -6.76 -8.15 7.48
N CYS A 33 -6.44 -6.85 7.42
CA CYS A 33 -5.71 -6.19 8.49
C CYS A 33 -6.54 -6.03 9.76
N ALA A 34 -7.83 -5.68 9.63
CA ALA A 34 -8.75 -5.53 10.77
C ALA A 34 -8.99 -6.88 11.47
N GLU A 35 -9.19 -7.98 10.72
CA GLU A 35 -9.34 -9.33 11.27
C GLU A 35 -8.11 -9.79 12.07
N LEU A 36 -6.92 -9.26 11.73
CA LEU A 36 -5.68 -9.54 12.43
C LEU A 36 -5.36 -8.56 13.57
N GLY A 37 -6.29 -7.65 13.90
CA GLY A 37 -6.24 -6.78 15.08
C GLY A 37 -5.66 -5.39 14.84
N ALA A 38 -5.48 -4.96 13.59
CA ALA A 38 -5.04 -3.59 13.30
C ALA A 38 -6.17 -2.56 13.53
N ASP A 39 -5.79 -1.33 13.92
CA ASP A 39 -6.64 -0.15 13.80
C ASP A 39 -6.57 0.36 12.37
N VAL A 40 -7.60 0.03 11.58
CA VAL A 40 -7.65 0.35 10.15
C VAL A 40 -8.49 1.59 9.93
N ARG A 41 -7.94 2.58 9.21
CA ARG A 41 -8.60 3.83 8.87
C ARG A 41 -8.50 4.14 7.40
N LEU A 42 -9.58 4.66 6.82
CA LEU A 42 -9.56 5.20 5.47
C LEU A 42 -9.08 6.65 5.49
N LEU A 43 -8.19 6.99 4.57
CA LEU A 43 -7.78 8.37 4.35
C LEU A 43 -8.95 9.17 3.77
N GLY A 44 -9.45 10.13 4.52
CA GLY A 44 -10.63 10.93 4.15
C GLY A 44 -10.32 12.06 3.17
N ALA A 45 -9.39 11.86 2.23
CA ALA A 45 -9.01 12.82 1.21
C ALA A 45 -8.76 12.12 -0.13
N ASP A 46 -8.96 12.84 -1.23
CA ASP A 46 -8.51 12.40 -2.55
C ASP A 46 -6.97 12.54 -2.61
N PRO A 47 -6.20 11.46 -2.83
CA PRO A 47 -4.75 11.56 -2.96
C PRO A 47 -4.26 12.50 -4.05
N LEU A 48 -5.09 12.89 -5.03
CA LEU A 48 -4.74 13.88 -6.03
C LEU A 48 -4.83 15.34 -5.51
N ASP A 49 -5.51 15.56 -4.37
CA ASP A 49 -5.48 16.82 -3.64
C ASP A 49 -4.41 16.76 -2.55
N GLU A 50 -3.24 17.28 -2.88
CA GLU A 50 -2.07 17.22 -2.00
C GLU A 50 -2.30 17.92 -0.65
N GLU A 51 -2.90 19.11 -0.64
CA GLU A 51 -3.14 19.87 0.58
C GLU A 51 -4.13 19.15 1.50
N ALA A 52 -5.23 18.64 0.94
CA ALA A 52 -6.21 17.86 1.68
C ALA A 52 -5.62 16.55 2.20
N THR A 53 -4.74 15.89 1.42
CA THR A 53 -4.08 14.65 1.80
C THR A 53 -3.11 14.86 2.97
N VAL A 54 -2.25 15.87 2.91
CA VAL A 54 -1.34 16.23 4.01
C VAL A 54 -2.12 16.59 5.27
N ALA A 55 -3.18 17.40 5.13
CA ALA A 55 -4.03 17.75 6.25
C ALA A 55 -4.79 16.54 6.84
N ALA A 56 -5.20 15.59 6.01
CA ALA A 56 -5.87 14.38 6.47
C ALA A 56 -4.91 13.47 7.27
N VAL A 57 -3.72 13.23 6.76
CA VAL A 57 -2.69 12.46 7.48
C VAL A 57 -2.30 13.14 8.79
N GLY A 58 -2.07 14.45 8.78
CA GLY A 58 -1.67 15.23 9.96
C GLY A 58 -2.71 15.27 11.11
N ARG A 59 -3.97 14.86 10.83
CA ARG A 59 -5.01 14.70 11.87
C ARG A 59 -5.03 13.32 12.52
N LEU A 60 -4.29 12.36 11.98
CA LEU A 60 -4.20 11.03 12.54
C LEU A 60 -3.24 11.03 13.73
N GLU A 61 -3.64 10.40 14.83
CA GLU A 61 -2.80 10.29 16.01
C GLU A 61 -1.55 9.44 15.78
N ARG A 62 -1.68 8.43 14.89
CA ARG A 62 -0.62 7.50 14.57
C ARG A 62 -0.82 6.92 13.16
N VAL A 63 0.28 6.67 12.49
CA VAL A 63 0.34 5.90 11.23
C VAL A 63 1.57 5.01 11.30
N ASP A 64 1.40 3.70 11.23
CA ASP A 64 2.50 2.74 11.14
C ASP A 64 2.67 2.23 9.71
N VAL A 65 1.55 2.09 9.00
CA VAL A 65 1.52 1.61 7.62
C VAL A 65 0.56 2.44 6.79
N LEU A 66 1.03 2.92 5.64
CA LEU A 66 0.18 3.41 4.56
C LEU A 66 0.00 2.29 3.53
N VAL A 67 -1.23 1.95 3.22
CA VAL A 67 -1.59 1.09 2.08
C VAL A 67 -2.23 1.97 1.01
N ASP A 68 -1.57 2.08 -0.13
CA ASP A 68 -2.02 2.89 -1.24
C ASP A 68 -2.61 2.03 -2.35
N ASP A 69 -3.93 2.07 -2.52
CA ASP A 69 -4.60 1.37 -3.63
C ASP A 69 -4.54 2.20 -4.92
N ALA A 70 -3.39 2.17 -5.60
CA ALA A 70 -3.21 2.81 -6.88
C ALA A 70 -4.01 2.12 -8.00
N SER A 71 -4.40 0.85 -7.83
CA SER A 71 -5.25 0.11 -8.77
C SER A 71 -6.64 0.75 -8.87
N ALA A 72 -7.22 1.18 -7.76
CA ALA A 72 -8.50 1.88 -7.72
C ALA A 72 -8.47 3.19 -8.53
N ARG A 73 -7.41 3.98 -8.33
CA ARG A 73 -7.23 5.24 -9.07
C ARG A 73 -6.92 5.01 -10.54
N PHE A 74 -6.20 3.95 -10.87
CA PHE A 74 -5.96 3.56 -12.27
C PHE A 74 -7.26 3.29 -13.00
N ALA A 75 -8.20 2.59 -12.39
CA ALA A 75 -9.50 2.27 -12.99
C ALA A 75 -10.32 3.51 -13.37
N THR A 76 -10.15 4.64 -12.66
CA THR A 76 -10.91 5.86 -12.89
C THR A 76 -10.16 6.96 -13.63
N GLY A 77 -8.85 7.07 -13.49
CA GLY A 77 -8.02 8.16 -14.00
C GLY A 77 -6.74 7.72 -14.70
N GLY A 78 -6.54 6.42 -14.90
CA GLY A 78 -5.40 5.85 -15.62
C GLY A 78 -4.07 6.02 -14.91
N LEU A 79 -2.99 5.86 -15.68
CA LEU A 79 -1.60 5.90 -15.20
C LEU A 79 -1.29 7.15 -14.37
N ARG A 80 -1.69 8.32 -14.85
CA ARG A 80 -1.34 9.58 -14.18
C ARG A 80 -1.98 9.68 -12.80
N ALA A 81 -3.27 9.40 -12.70
CA ALA A 81 -3.97 9.43 -11.41
C ALA A 81 -3.39 8.41 -10.41
N ALA A 82 -3.03 7.23 -10.90
CA ALA A 82 -2.40 6.20 -10.07
C ALA A 82 -1.01 6.62 -9.58
N ALA A 83 -0.14 7.09 -10.47
CA ALA A 83 1.23 7.44 -10.13
C ALA A 83 1.33 8.73 -9.29
N ASP A 84 0.63 9.81 -9.70
CA ASP A 84 0.64 11.08 -8.97
C ASP A 84 0.02 10.90 -7.57
N GLY A 85 -1.13 10.20 -7.48
CA GLY A 85 -1.78 9.93 -6.20
C GLY A 85 -0.94 9.05 -5.27
N ALA A 86 -0.25 8.04 -5.79
CA ALA A 86 0.65 7.20 -4.99
C ALA A 86 1.82 8.02 -4.42
N TRP A 87 2.43 8.88 -5.23
CA TRP A 87 3.49 9.78 -4.76
C TRP A 87 3.00 10.74 -3.70
N ILE A 88 1.85 11.41 -3.92
CA ILE A 88 1.30 12.39 -2.98
C ILE A 88 0.95 11.72 -1.65
N ALA A 89 0.25 10.58 -1.67
CA ALA A 89 -0.12 9.86 -0.46
C ALA A 89 1.11 9.37 0.31
N ALA A 90 2.09 8.77 -0.37
CA ALA A 90 3.31 8.28 0.27
C ALA A 90 4.14 9.43 0.88
N ARG A 91 4.28 10.54 0.16
CA ARG A 91 4.99 11.71 0.66
C ARG A 91 4.26 12.35 1.85
N ALA A 92 2.95 12.47 1.79
CA ALA A 92 2.16 12.99 2.91
C ALA A 92 2.32 12.12 4.16
N ALA A 93 2.21 10.79 4.03
CA ALA A 93 2.44 9.87 5.15
C ALA A 93 3.86 9.96 5.68
N ALA A 94 4.87 9.99 4.80
CA ALA A 94 6.27 10.11 5.21
C ALA A 94 6.52 11.39 5.99
N THR A 95 6.10 12.55 5.47
CA THR A 95 6.44 13.87 6.05
C THR A 95 5.56 14.25 7.24
N ALA A 96 4.31 13.79 7.31
CA ALA A 96 3.40 14.15 8.39
C ALA A 96 3.37 13.14 9.55
N ALA A 97 3.92 11.92 9.36
CA ALA A 97 3.82 10.88 10.37
C ALA A 97 5.07 10.00 10.51
N LEU A 98 5.60 9.41 9.39
CA LEU A 98 6.57 8.32 9.50
C LEU A 98 8.00 8.78 9.76
N ILE A 99 8.41 9.97 9.29
CA ILE A 99 9.79 10.48 9.46
C ILE A 99 10.12 10.72 10.94
N ASP A 100 9.14 11.21 11.69
CA ASP A 100 9.31 11.54 13.11
C ASP A 100 8.93 10.36 14.03
N ALA A 101 8.48 9.23 13.47
CA ALA A 101 8.18 8.04 14.25
C ALA A 101 9.48 7.32 14.66
N GLU A 102 9.54 6.82 15.91
CA GLU A 102 10.74 6.15 16.45
C GLU A 102 11.17 4.94 15.62
N ASP A 103 10.21 4.13 15.16
CA ASP A 103 10.46 2.92 14.38
C ASP A 103 10.24 3.11 12.87
N GLY A 104 10.04 4.36 12.42
CA GLY A 104 9.70 4.66 11.04
C GLY A 104 8.32 4.15 10.66
N GLY A 105 8.23 3.41 9.55
CA GLY A 105 6.95 2.82 9.12
C GLY A 105 7.04 2.16 7.75
N LYS A 106 5.87 1.92 7.16
CA LYS A 106 5.78 1.19 5.90
C LYS A 106 4.83 1.87 4.91
N VAL A 107 5.15 1.74 3.64
CA VAL A 107 4.27 2.12 2.53
C VAL A 107 4.14 0.93 1.60
N VAL A 108 2.93 0.50 1.35
CA VAL A 108 2.60 -0.61 0.44
C VAL A 108 1.75 -0.06 -0.70
N PHE A 109 2.27 -0.13 -1.93
CA PHE A 109 1.53 0.23 -3.12
C PHE A 109 0.86 -1.01 -3.71
N ILE A 110 -0.42 -0.92 -4.07
CA ILE A 110 -1.13 -1.97 -4.81
C ILE A 110 -1.28 -1.49 -6.26
N ALA A 111 -0.58 -2.16 -7.17
CA ALA A 111 -0.61 -1.85 -8.59
C ALA A 111 -1.85 -2.46 -9.28
N PRO A 112 -2.27 -1.91 -10.44
CA PRO A 112 -3.31 -2.55 -11.25
C PRO A 112 -2.84 -3.91 -11.80
N PRO A 113 -3.75 -4.88 -12.04
CA PRO A 113 -3.40 -6.09 -12.78
C PRO A 113 -3.05 -5.77 -14.25
N PRO A 114 -2.30 -6.65 -14.96
CA PRO A 114 -1.85 -6.39 -16.34
C PRO A 114 -3.00 -6.10 -17.30
N GLY A 115 -4.11 -6.83 -17.17
CA GLY A 115 -5.30 -6.69 -17.98
C GLY A 115 -6.21 -5.52 -17.65
N ALA A 116 -5.87 -4.66 -16.68
CA ALA A 116 -6.72 -3.55 -16.24
C ALA A 116 -6.95 -2.48 -17.32
N GLY A 117 -6.13 -2.42 -18.35
CA GLY A 117 -6.31 -1.50 -19.47
C GLY A 117 -5.00 -0.96 -20.05
N GLU A 118 -5.17 0.01 -20.96
CA GLU A 118 -4.01 0.68 -21.57
C GLU A 118 -3.12 1.32 -20.50
N HIS A 119 -1.82 1.16 -20.62
CA HIS A 119 -0.81 1.65 -19.68
C HIS A 119 -0.77 0.97 -18.30
N ALA A 120 -1.49 -0.15 -18.08
CA ALA A 120 -1.40 -0.88 -16.81
C ALA A 120 0.04 -1.29 -16.48
N GLU A 121 0.78 -1.86 -17.45
CA GLU A 121 2.18 -2.24 -17.27
C GLU A 121 3.10 -1.04 -16.99
N ALA A 122 2.85 0.11 -17.63
CA ALA A 122 3.60 1.33 -17.33
C ALA A 122 3.33 1.83 -15.91
N THR A 123 2.09 1.71 -15.43
CA THR A 123 1.72 2.06 -14.04
C THR A 123 2.41 1.11 -13.06
N ARG A 124 2.42 -0.19 -13.32
CA ARG A 124 3.13 -1.20 -12.51
C ARG A 124 4.61 -0.88 -12.36
N ALA A 125 5.27 -0.57 -13.50
CA ALA A 125 6.67 -0.18 -13.53
C ALA A 125 6.94 1.14 -12.80
N ALA A 126 6.04 2.12 -12.91
CA ALA A 126 6.15 3.39 -12.19
C ALA A 126 6.07 3.21 -10.67
N LEU A 127 5.12 2.40 -10.17
CA LEU A 127 4.98 2.12 -8.75
C LEU A 127 6.14 1.28 -8.20
N GLU A 128 6.64 0.31 -8.97
CA GLU A 128 7.85 -0.43 -8.60
C GLU A 128 9.06 0.51 -8.47
N ASN A 129 9.26 1.40 -9.45
CA ASN A 129 10.35 2.37 -9.40
C ASN A 129 10.17 3.36 -8.24
N LEU A 130 8.95 3.81 -7.97
CA LEU A 130 8.64 4.66 -6.83
C LEU A 130 9.01 3.98 -5.50
N ALA A 131 8.57 2.73 -5.28
CA ALA A 131 8.92 1.98 -4.09
C ALA A 131 10.44 1.78 -3.95
N ARG A 132 11.12 1.46 -5.04
CA ARG A 132 12.57 1.26 -5.06
C ARG A 132 13.32 2.55 -4.73
N THR A 133 12.94 3.68 -5.31
CA THR A 133 13.57 4.98 -5.07
C THR A 133 13.33 5.43 -3.63
N THR A 134 12.09 5.42 -3.17
CA THR A 134 11.75 5.86 -1.81
C THR A 134 12.31 4.94 -0.74
N SER A 135 12.50 3.64 -1.02
CA SER A 135 13.16 2.71 -0.10
C SER A 135 14.61 3.10 0.21
N ILE A 136 15.30 3.73 -0.74
CA ILE A 136 16.67 4.22 -0.58
C ILE A 136 16.66 5.58 0.13
N GLU A 137 15.83 6.51 -0.33
CA GLU A 137 15.80 7.87 0.19
C GLU A 137 15.33 7.94 1.65
N TRP A 138 14.37 7.08 2.01
CA TRP A 138 13.76 7.07 3.34
C TRP A 138 14.34 6.01 4.28
N ALA A 139 15.34 5.23 3.83
CA ALA A 139 15.99 4.21 4.66
C ALA A 139 16.52 4.76 5.99
N ARG A 140 17.05 5.97 5.99
CA ARG A 140 17.57 6.65 7.20
C ARG A 140 16.50 6.95 8.24
N TYR A 141 15.22 6.92 7.88
CA TYR A 141 14.07 7.09 8.75
C TYR A 141 13.38 5.77 9.09
N ALA A 142 14.02 4.64 8.77
CA ALA A 142 13.46 3.30 8.91
C ALA A 142 12.11 3.08 8.17
N ILE A 143 11.82 3.88 7.13
CA ILE A 143 10.63 3.73 6.31
C ILE A 143 10.91 2.72 5.20
N ARG A 144 10.05 1.70 5.09
CA ARG A 144 10.12 0.63 4.10
C ARG A 144 9.01 0.81 3.08
N THR A 145 9.35 0.66 1.81
CA THR A 145 8.38 0.83 0.72
C THR A 145 8.38 -0.42 -0.17
N THR A 146 7.20 -0.93 -0.49
CA THR A 146 7.03 -2.13 -1.30
C THR A 146 5.89 -1.96 -2.29
N THR A 147 5.88 -2.78 -3.35
CA THR A 147 4.80 -2.82 -4.33
C THR A 147 4.25 -4.24 -4.44
N ILE A 148 2.95 -4.39 -4.34
CA ILE A 148 2.22 -5.59 -4.72
C ILE A 148 1.75 -5.40 -6.15
N ALA A 149 2.07 -6.35 -7.01
CA ALA A 149 1.71 -6.37 -8.42
C ALA A 149 0.83 -7.60 -8.70
N PRO A 150 -0.50 -7.51 -8.53
CA PRO A 150 -1.41 -8.60 -8.83
C PRO A 150 -1.33 -9.00 -10.29
N GLY A 151 -1.43 -10.29 -10.59
CA GLY A 151 -1.69 -10.81 -11.93
C GLY A 151 -3.21 -10.86 -12.19
N ASP A 152 -3.59 -11.16 -13.44
CA ASP A 152 -5.02 -11.21 -13.81
C ASP A 152 -5.81 -12.31 -13.09
N ALA A 153 -5.13 -13.34 -12.60
CA ALA A 153 -5.75 -14.42 -11.82
C ALA A 153 -5.72 -14.21 -10.31
N SER A 154 -5.13 -13.11 -9.82
CA SER A 154 -5.04 -12.83 -8.39
C SER A 154 -6.40 -12.46 -7.82
N THR A 155 -6.71 -13.02 -6.65
CA THR A 155 -7.93 -12.65 -5.92
C THR A 155 -7.70 -11.48 -4.98
N PRO A 156 -8.74 -10.71 -4.63
CA PRO A 156 -8.63 -9.64 -3.63
C PRO A 156 -8.12 -10.15 -2.28
N GLU A 157 -8.54 -11.35 -1.86
CA GLU A 157 -8.15 -11.99 -0.60
C GLU A 157 -6.66 -12.33 -0.57
N GLU A 158 -6.08 -12.76 -1.69
CA GLU A 158 -4.62 -13.00 -1.80
C GLU A 158 -3.84 -11.70 -1.65
N VAL A 159 -4.32 -10.61 -2.27
CA VAL A 159 -3.72 -9.27 -2.13
C VAL A 159 -3.84 -8.80 -0.68
N GLY A 160 -5.02 -8.92 -0.06
CA GLY A 160 -5.26 -8.56 1.33
C GLY A 160 -4.33 -9.31 2.30
N ALA A 161 -4.17 -10.62 2.10
CA ALA A 161 -3.27 -11.43 2.90
C ALA A 161 -1.80 -10.98 2.77
N LEU A 162 -1.35 -10.64 1.55
CA LEU A 162 0.01 -10.14 1.34
C LEU A 162 0.20 -8.75 1.95
N VAL A 163 -0.81 -7.87 1.90
CA VAL A 163 -0.79 -6.58 2.62
C VAL A 163 -0.61 -6.82 4.12
N ALA A 164 -1.40 -7.71 4.71
CA ALA A 164 -1.30 -8.03 6.14
C ALA A 164 0.08 -8.60 6.51
N PHE A 165 0.65 -9.48 5.67
CA PHE A 165 2.02 -9.97 5.86
C PHE A 165 3.03 -8.83 5.85
N LEU A 166 2.99 -7.95 4.85
CA LEU A 166 3.90 -6.81 4.72
C LEU A 166 3.73 -5.79 5.84
N ALA A 167 2.51 -5.60 6.34
CA ALA A 167 2.24 -4.74 7.49
C ALA A 167 2.82 -5.30 8.80
N SER A 168 2.93 -6.62 8.92
CA SER A 168 3.47 -7.29 10.13
C SER A 168 4.99 -7.12 10.28
N LYS A 169 5.52 -7.53 11.44
CA LYS A 169 6.98 -7.56 11.68
C LYS A 169 7.74 -8.44 10.69
N ALA A 170 7.10 -9.46 10.09
CA ALA A 170 7.74 -10.27 9.05
C ALA A 170 8.00 -9.45 7.77
N GLY A 171 7.19 -8.43 7.50
CA GLY A 171 7.38 -7.47 6.41
C GLY A 171 8.59 -6.54 6.59
N ASP A 172 9.17 -6.44 7.79
CA ASP A 172 10.32 -5.54 8.05
C ASP A 172 11.57 -5.92 7.26
N TYR A 173 11.66 -7.14 6.77
CA TYR A 173 12.76 -7.60 5.93
C TYR A 173 12.71 -7.10 4.50
N TYR A 174 11.58 -6.53 4.07
CA TYR A 174 11.37 -6.16 2.67
C TYR A 174 11.29 -4.65 2.51
N SER A 175 12.14 -4.11 1.65
CA SER A 175 12.11 -2.71 1.22
C SER A 175 12.61 -2.60 -0.22
N GLY A 176 11.98 -1.79 -1.04
CA GLY A 176 12.29 -1.65 -2.45
C GLY A 176 11.91 -2.87 -3.31
N CYS A 177 11.10 -3.78 -2.77
CA CYS A 177 10.71 -5.02 -3.42
C CYS A 177 9.37 -4.90 -4.14
N ARG A 178 9.25 -5.62 -5.27
CA ARG A 178 7.99 -5.93 -5.92
C ARG A 178 7.60 -7.37 -5.60
N PHE A 179 6.35 -7.58 -5.24
CA PHE A 179 5.72 -8.88 -5.03
C PHE A 179 4.72 -9.14 -6.15
N SER A 180 5.02 -10.07 -7.03
CA SER A 180 4.11 -10.49 -8.09
C SER A 180 3.23 -11.64 -7.60
N LEU A 181 1.92 -11.50 -7.73
CA LEU A 181 0.94 -12.51 -7.41
C LEU A 181 0.29 -13.04 -8.68
N GLY A 182 0.09 -14.35 -8.77
CA GLY A 182 -0.66 -14.96 -9.88
C GLY A 182 -0.02 -14.78 -11.26
N GLU A 183 1.22 -14.35 -11.34
CA GLU A 183 1.99 -14.34 -12.59
C GLU A 183 2.60 -15.74 -12.81
N ALA A 184 2.40 -16.30 -14.01
CA ALA A 184 3.10 -17.51 -14.37
C ALA A 184 4.61 -17.22 -14.44
N VAL A 185 5.41 -17.97 -13.69
CA VAL A 185 6.86 -17.93 -13.87
C VAL A 185 7.17 -18.50 -15.25
N PRO A 186 7.79 -17.74 -16.16
CA PRO A 186 8.21 -18.30 -17.44
C PRO A 186 9.14 -19.50 -17.19
N ALA A 187 8.80 -20.62 -17.85
CA ALA A 187 9.59 -21.83 -17.76
C ALA A 187 10.98 -21.64 -18.40
#